data_a1bf33ea7e630f77d19b41c41685303e
#
_entry.id   a1bf33ea7e630f77d19b41c41685303e
#
_cell.length_a   1.000
_cell.length_b   1.000
_cell.length_c   1.000
_cell.angle_alpha   90.00
_cell.angle_beta   90.00
_cell.angle_gamma   90.00
#
_symmetry.space_group_name_H-M   'P 1'
#
loop_
_entity.id
_entity.type
_entity.pdbx_description
1 polymer ?
#
loop_
_entity_poly.entity_id
_entity_poly.type
_entity_poly.pdbx_seq_one_letter_code
_entity_poly.pdbx_strand_id
1 'polypeptide(L)'
;MEMQGEVRKQLVDRMDKAIESLKKDIAGIRTGRASLGIFEGITVDYYGTPTPINQVATMSVPESRLIIIQPWDPKMIAEIEKAILKSDLGLNPSNDGKIIRIAIPPLTEERRKQIIKQVHKRVEEAKIAVRNIRRDSNDEVKKLEKEKKMSEDDAKKTLEEIQKLTDSYIKRTDEINSHKEKELMEV
;
A
#
# COMPACT_ATOMS: atom_id res chain seq x y z
N MET A 1 -6.25 34.76 10.13
CA MET A 1 -5.04 33.94 9.92
C MET A 1 -5.08 32.61 10.64
N GLU A 2 -5.45 32.54 11.94
CA GLU A 2 -5.52 31.23 12.67
C GLU A 2 -6.54 30.26 12.09
N MET A 3 -7.76 30.69 11.78
CA MET A 3 -8.83 29.83 11.29
C MET A 3 -8.60 29.30 9.87
N GLN A 4 -7.95 30.09 9.00
CA GLN A 4 -7.51 29.60 7.68
C GLN A 4 -6.48 28.48 7.81
N GLY A 5 -5.52 28.65 8.73
CA GLY A 5 -4.50 27.63 9.02
C GLY A 5 -5.11 26.33 9.55
N GLU A 6 -6.17 26.44 10.36
CA GLU A 6 -6.83 25.27 10.94
C GLU A 6 -7.62 24.49 9.89
N VAL A 7 -8.44 25.15 9.07
CA VAL A 7 -9.16 24.50 7.95
C VAL A 7 -8.18 23.81 6.99
N ARG A 8 -7.08 24.48 6.64
CA ARG A 8 -6.05 23.91 5.78
C ARG A 8 -5.39 22.69 6.41
N LYS A 9 -5.05 22.75 7.69
CA LYS A 9 -4.42 21.65 8.42
C LYS A 9 -5.34 20.43 8.44
N GLN A 10 -6.61 20.62 8.79
CA GLN A 10 -7.61 19.54 8.81
C GLN A 10 -7.82 18.94 7.42
N LEU A 11 -7.87 19.77 6.36
CA LEU A 11 -7.95 19.29 4.97
C LEU A 11 -6.76 18.39 4.63
N VAL A 12 -5.52 18.86 4.88
CA VAL A 12 -4.30 18.12 4.57
C VAL A 12 -4.25 16.81 5.34
N ASP A 13 -4.51 16.83 6.65
CA ASP A 13 -4.51 15.62 7.49
C ASP A 13 -5.52 14.58 7.00
N ARG A 14 -6.71 15.01 6.59
CA ARG A 14 -7.75 14.10 6.05
C ARG A 14 -7.36 13.55 4.68
N MET A 15 -6.80 14.39 3.80
CA MET A 15 -6.35 13.97 2.47
C MET A 15 -5.14 13.04 2.55
N ASP A 16 -4.19 13.30 3.44
CA ASP A 16 -3.05 12.40 3.66
C ASP A 16 -3.51 11.03 4.16
N LYS A 17 -4.46 10.98 5.08
CA LYS A 17 -5.06 9.70 5.52
C LYS A 17 -5.73 8.95 4.38
N ALA A 18 -6.41 9.64 3.47
CA ALA A 18 -7.01 9.02 2.29
C ALA A 18 -5.94 8.42 1.35
N ILE A 19 -4.83 9.13 1.12
CA ILE A 19 -3.70 8.62 0.32
C ILE A 19 -3.00 7.43 1.01
N GLU A 20 -2.76 7.51 2.31
CA GLU A 20 -2.16 6.41 3.07
C GLU A 20 -3.06 5.15 3.06
N SER A 21 -4.38 5.32 3.20
CA SER A 21 -5.33 4.21 3.05
C SER A 21 -5.24 3.58 1.65
N LEU A 22 -5.21 4.41 0.58
CA LEU A 22 -5.05 3.93 -0.78
C LEU A 22 -3.74 3.16 -0.97
N LYS A 23 -2.62 3.68 -0.50
CA LYS A 23 -1.32 3.01 -0.57
C LYS A 23 -1.33 1.66 0.12
N LYS A 24 -1.94 1.59 1.31
CA LYS A 24 -2.07 0.36 2.09
C LYS A 24 -2.92 -0.68 1.37
N ASP A 25 -4.07 -0.26 0.82
CA ASP A 25 -4.96 -1.13 0.07
C ASP A 25 -4.28 -1.70 -1.18
N ILE A 26 -3.55 -0.85 -1.91
CA ILE A 26 -2.83 -1.25 -3.13
C ILE A 26 -1.61 -2.13 -2.81
N ALA A 27 -0.89 -1.86 -1.71
CA ALA A 27 0.23 -2.68 -1.28
C ALA A 27 -0.20 -4.12 -0.96
N GLY A 28 -1.42 -4.31 -0.44
CA GLY A 28 -2.00 -5.63 -0.17
C GLY A 28 -2.38 -6.43 -1.44
N ILE A 29 -2.42 -5.80 -2.60
CA ILE A 29 -2.76 -6.47 -3.87
C ILE A 29 -1.51 -7.19 -4.41
N ARG A 30 -1.59 -8.53 -4.48
CA ARG A 30 -0.50 -9.36 -5.01
C ARG A 30 -0.36 -9.17 -6.52
N THR A 31 0.83 -8.75 -6.95
CA THR A 31 1.13 -8.42 -8.36
C THR A 31 1.90 -9.51 -9.09
N GLY A 32 2.11 -10.68 -8.47
CA GLY A 32 2.96 -11.73 -9.03
C GLY A 32 4.47 -11.45 -8.90
N ARG A 33 4.83 -10.32 -8.27
CA ARG A 33 6.21 -10.03 -7.89
C ARG A 33 6.58 -10.68 -6.56
N ALA A 34 7.82 -11.15 -6.48
CA ALA A 34 8.40 -11.59 -5.22
C ALA A 34 8.52 -10.41 -4.25
N SER A 35 8.01 -10.58 -3.03
CA SER A 35 8.12 -9.60 -1.96
C SER A 35 8.32 -10.35 -0.63
N LEU A 36 9.23 -9.89 0.20
CA LEU A 36 9.49 -10.49 1.50
C LEU A 36 8.31 -10.31 2.46
N GLY A 37 7.48 -9.29 2.25
CA GLY A 37 6.26 -9.04 3.03
C GLY A 37 5.23 -10.16 2.97
N ILE A 38 5.29 -11.06 1.98
CA ILE A 38 4.38 -12.22 1.93
C ILE A 38 4.60 -13.21 3.06
N PHE A 39 5.76 -13.17 3.73
CA PHE A 39 6.09 -14.02 4.87
C PHE A 39 5.78 -13.35 6.22
N GLU A 40 5.27 -12.14 6.24
CA GLU A 40 4.82 -11.50 7.48
C GLU A 40 3.73 -12.33 8.16
N GLY A 41 3.93 -12.61 9.44
CA GLY A 41 3.03 -13.45 10.22
C GLY A 41 3.27 -14.95 10.13
N ILE A 42 4.19 -15.41 9.27
CA ILE A 42 4.59 -16.83 9.24
C ILE A 42 5.66 -17.07 10.30
N THR A 43 5.37 -18.00 11.20
CA THR A 43 6.28 -18.43 12.23
C THR A 43 6.74 -19.87 11.99
N VAL A 44 7.97 -20.16 12.39
CA VAL A 44 8.56 -21.50 12.38
C VAL A 44 8.84 -21.96 13.80
N ASP A 45 8.85 -23.24 14.01
CA ASP A 45 9.26 -23.81 15.30
C ASP A 45 10.79 -23.76 15.42
N TYR A 46 11.28 -22.81 16.22
CA TYR A 46 12.70 -22.70 16.53
C TYR A 46 12.95 -23.23 17.93
N TYR A 47 13.37 -24.52 18.01
CA TYR A 47 13.61 -25.23 19.27
C TYR A 47 12.45 -25.15 20.28
N GLY A 48 11.22 -25.34 19.80
CA GLY A 48 10.00 -25.28 20.62
C GLY A 48 9.39 -23.89 20.79
N THR A 49 9.97 -22.85 20.18
CA THR A 49 9.46 -21.49 20.26
C THR A 49 9.02 -21.00 18.87
N PRO A 50 7.75 -20.59 18.69
CA PRO A 50 7.29 -19.97 17.44
C PRO A 50 8.06 -18.68 17.16
N THR A 51 8.85 -18.65 16.10
CA THR A 51 9.74 -17.54 15.76
C THR A 51 9.47 -17.10 14.30
N PRO A 52 9.37 -15.80 14.02
CA PRO A 52 9.25 -15.30 12.65
C PRO A 52 10.42 -15.74 11.77
N ILE A 53 10.16 -16.02 10.48
CA ILE A 53 11.20 -16.52 9.53
C ILE A 53 12.37 -15.53 9.43
N ASN A 54 12.11 -14.22 9.45
CA ASN A 54 13.15 -13.18 9.38
C ASN A 54 14.10 -13.14 10.59
N GLN A 55 13.77 -13.84 11.67
CA GLN A 55 14.61 -13.96 12.85
C GLN A 55 15.46 -15.25 12.88
N VAL A 56 15.29 -16.14 11.92
CA VAL A 56 16.03 -17.41 11.82
C VAL A 56 16.74 -17.58 10.48
N ALA A 57 16.49 -16.68 9.53
CA ALA A 57 17.04 -16.76 8.18
C ALA A 57 17.26 -15.37 7.57
N THR A 58 18.22 -15.27 6.66
CA THR A 58 18.38 -14.12 5.77
C THR A 58 17.50 -14.35 4.53
N MET A 59 16.71 -13.34 4.16
CA MET A 59 15.83 -13.41 3.00
C MET A 59 16.24 -12.37 1.96
N SER A 60 16.18 -12.72 0.68
CA SER A 60 16.50 -11.84 -0.44
C SER A 60 15.61 -12.12 -1.65
N VAL A 61 15.50 -11.12 -2.52
CA VAL A 61 14.76 -11.17 -3.78
C VAL A 61 15.75 -10.86 -4.91
N PRO A 62 16.51 -11.84 -5.39
CA PRO A 62 17.51 -11.61 -6.44
C PRO A 62 16.89 -11.33 -7.80
N GLU A 63 15.67 -11.80 -8.04
CA GLU A 63 14.92 -11.62 -9.30
C GLU A 63 13.46 -11.31 -9.00
N SER A 64 12.76 -10.73 -9.96
CA SER A 64 11.37 -10.26 -9.80
C SER A 64 10.38 -11.34 -9.33
N ARG A 65 10.69 -12.63 -9.54
CA ARG A 65 9.84 -13.76 -9.18
C ARG A 65 10.58 -14.86 -8.41
N LEU A 66 11.71 -14.55 -7.81
CA LEU A 66 12.48 -15.51 -7.02
C LEU A 66 12.76 -14.96 -5.64
N ILE A 67 12.45 -15.74 -4.63
CA ILE A 67 12.82 -15.48 -3.25
C ILE A 67 13.82 -16.53 -2.81
N ILE A 68 14.89 -16.07 -2.17
CA ILE A 68 15.88 -16.93 -1.54
C ILE A 68 15.79 -16.71 -0.04
N ILE A 69 15.67 -17.83 0.70
CA ILE A 69 15.72 -17.87 2.16
C ILE A 69 16.94 -18.71 2.54
N GLN A 70 17.88 -18.09 3.25
CA GLN A 70 19.08 -18.73 3.77
C GLN A 70 18.98 -18.81 5.29
N PRO A 71 18.63 -19.99 5.84
CA PRO A 71 18.62 -20.20 7.27
C PRO A 71 20.01 -20.08 7.87
N TRP A 72 20.11 -19.54 9.06
CA TRP A 72 21.38 -19.45 9.78
C TRP A 72 21.78 -20.82 10.36
N ASP A 73 20.77 -21.65 10.69
CA ASP A 73 20.96 -23.05 11.06
C ASP A 73 20.39 -23.96 9.97
N PRO A 74 21.20 -24.83 9.34
CA PRO A 74 20.74 -25.76 8.30
C PRO A 74 19.59 -26.69 8.74
N LYS A 75 19.46 -26.96 10.04
CA LYS A 75 18.36 -27.77 10.59
C LYS A 75 17.00 -27.10 10.42
N MET A 76 16.97 -25.76 10.26
CA MET A 76 15.74 -25.00 10.09
C MET A 76 15.16 -25.09 8.68
N ILE A 77 15.89 -25.62 7.69
CA ILE A 77 15.41 -25.73 6.30
C ILE A 77 14.07 -26.47 6.27
N ALA A 78 14.00 -27.65 6.88
CA ALA A 78 12.79 -28.46 6.89
C ALA A 78 11.61 -27.78 7.60
N GLU A 79 11.87 -27.09 8.71
CA GLU A 79 10.83 -26.41 9.46
C GLU A 79 10.32 -25.17 8.70
N ILE A 80 11.20 -24.42 8.02
CA ILE A 80 10.81 -23.29 7.18
C ILE A 80 9.99 -23.75 5.99
N GLU A 81 10.43 -24.80 5.27
CA GLU A 81 9.66 -25.38 4.16
C GLU A 81 8.27 -25.84 4.60
N LYS A 82 8.20 -26.55 5.72
CA LYS A 82 6.94 -27.00 6.29
C LYS A 82 6.00 -25.84 6.66
N ALA A 83 6.53 -24.78 7.24
CA ALA A 83 5.75 -23.59 7.58
C ALA A 83 5.21 -22.91 6.33
N ILE A 84 6.00 -22.81 5.26
CA ILE A 84 5.59 -22.22 3.97
C ILE A 84 4.52 -23.08 3.29
N LEU A 85 4.69 -24.41 3.28
CA LEU A 85 3.71 -25.34 2.69
C LEU A 85 2.37 -25.35 3.45
N LYS A 86 2.41 -25.15 4.76
CA LYS A 86 1.20 -25.04 5.59
C LYS A 86 0.49 -23.71 5.47
N SER A 87 1.18 -22.67 4.98
CA SER A 87 0.59 -21.35 4.78
C SER A 87 -0.34 -21.35 3.57
N ASP A 88 -1.34 -20.45 3.59
CA ASP A 88 -2.27 -20.25 2.47
C ASP A 88 -1.62 -19.53 1.26
N LEU A 89 -0.29 -19.46 1.21
CA LEU A 89 0.44 -18.77 0.14
C LEU A 89 0.41 -19.52 -1.18
N GLY A 90 0.22 -20.85 -1.15
CA GLY A 90 0.24 -21.68 -2.35
C GLY A 90 1.62 -21.73 -3.04
N LEU A 91 2.69 -21.55 -2.27
CA LEU A 91 4.06 -21.56 -2.76
C LEU A 91 4.71 -22.94 -2.56
N ASN A 92 5.55 -23.34 -3.51
CA ASN A 92 6.31 -24.58 -3.46
C ASN A 92 7.79 -24.25 -3.24
N PRO A 93 8.29 -24.36 -2.01
CA PRO A 93 9.72 -24.20 -1.74
C PRO A 93 10.53 -25.37 -2.27
N SER A 94 11.74 -25.11 -2.74
CA SER A 94 12.76 -26.10 -3.04
C SER A 94 14.06 -25.72 -2.36
N ASN A 95 14.87 -26.69 -1.93
CA ASN A 95 16.14 -26.42 -1.29
C ASN A 95 17.29 -27.20 -1.91
N ASP A 96 18.51 -26.74 -1.70
CA ASP A 96 19.76 -27.43 -2.07
C ASP A 96 20.61 -27.86 -0.87
N GLY A 97 19.99 -27.90 0.32
CA GLY A 97 20.64 -28.21 1.59
C GLY A 97 21.28 -27.02 2.29
N LYS A 98 21.30 -25.84 1.66
CA LYS A 98 21.84 -24.59 2.23
C LYS A 98 20.85 -23.42 2.15
N ILE A 99 20.18 -23.29 1.01
CA ILE A 99 19.22 -22.24 0.75
C ILE A 99 17.89 -22.82 0.26
N ILE A 100 16.82 -22.11 0.57
CA ILE A 100 15.48 -22.41 0.07
C ILE A 100 15.18 -21.42 -1.05
N ARG A 101 14.74 -21.93 -2.21
CA ARG A 101 14.30 -21.16 -3.36
C ARG A 101 12.81 -21.25 -3.51
N ILE A 102 12.16 -20.11 -3.67
CA ILE A 102 10.72 -20.00 -3.87
C ILE A 102 10.47 -19.24 -5.15
N ALA A 103 9.97 -19.93 -6.18
CA ALA A 103 9.54 -19.32 -7.41
C ALA A 103 8.10 -18.83 -7.26
N ILE A 104 7.87 -17.54 -7.59
CA ILE A 104 6.53 -16.97 -7.63
C ILE A 104 5.95 -17.22 -9.03
N PRO A 105 4.80 -17.91 -9.14
CA PRO A 105 4.21 -18.18 -10.45
C PRO A 105 3.81 -16.88 -11.16
N PRO A 106 3.95 -16.80 -12.50
CA PRO A 106 3.53 -15.64 -13.27
C PRO A 106 2.01 -15.48 -13.20
N LEU A 107 1.56 -14.22 -13.29
CA LEU A 107 0.15 -13.92 -13.44
C LEU A 107 -0.34 -14.29 -14.85
N THR A 108 -1.52 -14.90 -14.93
CA THR A 108 -2.22 -15.04 -16.20
C THR A 108 -2.70 -13.67 -16.69
N GLU A 109 -2.91 -13.50 -18.00
CA GLU A 109 -3.46 -12.25 -18.55
C GLU A 109 -4.82 -11.90 -17.95
N GLU A 110 -5.68 -12.88 -17.73
CA GLU A 110 -6.99 -12.68 -17.10
C GLU A 110 -6.83 -12.18 -15.66
N ARG A 111 -5.94 -12.78 -14.89
CA ARG A 111 -5.68 -12.35 -13.51
C ARG A 111 -5.10 -10.96 -13.45
N ARG A 112 -4.19 -10.61 -14.36
CA ARG A 112 -3.64 -9.26 -14.50
C ARG A 112 -4.74 -8.23 -14.77
N LYS A 113 -5.65 -8.50 -15.72
CA LYS A 113 -6.80 -7.63 -16.03
C LYS A 113 -7.72 -7.44 -14.81
N GLN A 114 -7.95 -8.51 -14.04
CA GLN A 114 -8.76 -8.42 -12.82
C GLN A 114 -8.08 -7.53 -11.77
N ILE A 115 -6.77 -7.67 -11.58
CA ILE A 115 -6.00 -6.86 -10.63
C ILE A 115 -6.01 -5.39 -11.04
N ILE A 116 -5.81 -5.07 -12.33
CA ILE A 116 -5.89 -3.70 -12.85
C ILE A 116 -7.27 -3.09 -12.54
N LYS A 117 -8.36 -3.83 -12.76
CA LYS A 117 -9.71 -3.36 -12.41
C LYS A 117 -9.86 -3.09 -10.91
N GLN A 118 -9.30 -3.94 -10.07
CA GLN A 118 -9.31 -3.73 -8.61
C GLN A 118 -8.53 -2.47 -8.21
N VAL A 119 -7.34 -2.26 -8.79
CA VAL A 119 -6.54 -1.06 -8.55
C VAL A 119 -7.31 0.19 -8.96
N HIS A 120 -7.87 0.22 -10.17
CA HIS A 120 -8.68 1.35 -10.65
C HIS A 120 -9.85 1.65 -9.72
N LYS A 121 -10.56 0.62 -9.27
CA LYS A 121 -11.66 0.80 -8.32
C LYS A 121 -11.21 1.48 -7.03
N ARG A 122 -10.09 1.04 -6.44
CA ARG A 122 -9.54 1.63 -5.21
C ARG A 122 -9.08 3.08 -5.43
N VAL A 123 -8.47 3.36 -6.58
CA VAL A 123 -8.07 4.72 -6.95
C VAL A 123 -9.28 5.64 -7.07
N GLU A 124 -10.36 5.20 -7.74
CA GLU A 124 -11.58 6.01 -7.85
C GLU A 124 -12.28 6.22 -6.49
N GLU A 125 -12.31 5.22 -5.62
CA GLU A 125 -12.79 5.37 -4.24
C GLU A 125 -11.99 6.43 -3.47
N ALA A 126 -10.66 6.44 -3.61
CA ALA A 126 -9.80 7.46 -3.01
C ALA A 126 -10.05 8.87 -3.59
N LYS A 127 -10.24 8.99 -4.91
CA LYS A 127 -10.61 10.27 -5.54
C LYS A 127 -11.95 10.79 -5.04
N ILE A 128 -12.92 9.92 -4.85
CA ILE A 128 -14.23 10.28 -4.27
C ILE A 128 -14.03 10.80 -2.85
N ALA A 129 -13.22 10.11 -2.02
CA ALA A 129 -12.91 10.55 -0.67
C ALA A 129 -12.25 11.94 -0.67
N VAL A 130 -11.25 12.19 -1.51
CA VAL A 130 -10.59 13.49 -1.67
C VAL A 130 -11.59 14.59 -2.07
N ARG A 131 -12.49 14.30 -3.02
CA ARG A 131 -13.54 15.25 -3.44
C ARG A 131 -14.54 15.55 -2.33
N ASN A 132 -14.89 14.56 -1.51
CA ASN A 132 -15.78 14.77 -0.37
C ASN A 132 -15.11 15.64 0.70
N ILE A 133 -13.83 15.37 1.01
CA ILE A 133 -13.05 16.20 1.94
C ILE A 133 -13.01 17.66 1.46
N ARG A 134 -12.81 17.89 0.15
CA ARG A 134 -12.89 19.24 -0.44
C ARG A 134 -14.24 19.89 -0.20
N ARG A 135 -15.35 19.15 -0.44
CA ARG A 135 -16.70 19.70 -0.23
C ARG A 135 -16.92 20.11 1.20
N ASP A 136 -16.59 19.23 2.15
CA ASP A 136 -16.71 19.50 3.58
C ASP A 136 -15.94 20.77 3.98
N SER A 137 -14.69 20.89 3.51
CA SER A 137 -13.85 22.05 3.79
C SER A 137 -14.37 23.33 3.14
N ASN A 138 -14.93 23.26 1.93
CA ASN A 138 -15.56 24.40 1.29
C ASN A 138 -16.81 24.87 2.06
N ASP A 139 -17.61 23.93 2.56
CA ASP A 139 -18.80 24.23 3.34
C ASP A 139 -18.43 24.87 4.69
N GLU A 140 -17.34 24.41 5.31
CA GLU A 140 -16.80 25.00 6.53
C GLU A 140 -16.33 26.45 6.29
N VAL A 141 -15.60 26.72 5.21
CA VAL A 141 -15.18 28.09 4.85
C VAL A 141 -16.39 29.02 4.66
N LYS A 142 -17.41 28.58 3.93
CA LYS A 142 -18.64 29.37 3.71
C LYS A 142 -19.40 29.62 5.01
N LYS A 143 -19.40 28.66 5.94
CA LYS A 143 -19.99 28.82 7.26
C LYS A 143 -19.25 29.90 8.08
N LEU A 144 -17.91 29.86 8.09
CA LEU A 144 -17.07 30.84 8.78
C LEU A 144 -17.25 32.25 8.22
N GLU A 145 -17.40 32.38 6.89
CA GLU A 145 -17.71 33.65 6.23
C GLU A 145 -19.08 34.16 6.68
N LYS A 146 -20.14 33.37 6.66
CA LYS A 146 -21.48 33.73 7.12
C LYS A 146 -21.51 34.17 8.59
N GLU A 147 -20.72 33.49 9.43
CA GLU A 147 -20.58 33.81 10.86
C GLU A 147 -19.67 35.02 11.10
N LYS A 148 -19.19 35.70 10.04
CA LYS A 148 -18.25 36.82 10.09
C LYS A 148 -16.95 36.54 10.84
N LYS A 149 -16.57 35.25 10.91
CA LYS A 149 -15.30 34.77 11.49
C LYS A 149 -14.17 34.78 10.46
N MET A 150 -14.50 34.89 9.19
CA MET A 150 -13.57 34.99 8.06
C MET A 150 -14.04 36.14 7.14
N SER A 151 -13.11 36.89 6.60
CA SER A 151 -13.45 37.96 5.61
C SER A 151 -13.74 37.27 4.25
N GLU A 152 -14.51 37.98 3.39
CA GLU A 152 -14.83 37.52 2.04
C GLU A 152 -13.55 37.27 1.20
N ASP A 153 -12.57 38.17 1.29
CA ASP A 153 -11.28 37.99 0.59
C ASP A 153 -10.49 36.79 1.09
N ASP A 154 -10.49 36.55 2.39
CA ASP A 154 -9.84 35.41 2.98
C ASP A 154 -10.54 34.09 2.63
N ALA A 155 -11.88 34.10 2.64
CA ALA A 155 -12.68 32.91 2.22
C ALA A 155 -12.38 32.58 0.77
N LYS A 156 -12.34 33.55 -0.14
CA LYS A 156 -12.01 33.34 -1.55
C LYS A 156 -10.62 32.74 -1.72
N LYS A 157 -9.61 33.30 -1.06
CA LYS A 157 -8.23 32.77 -1.10
C LYS A 157 -8.15 31.33 -0.57
N THR A 158 -8.84 31.06 0.54
CA THR A 158 -8.87 29.72 1.15
C THR A 158 -9.52 28.70 0.21
N LEU A 159 -10.64 29.06 -0.45
CA LEU A 159 -11.28 28.19 -1.43
C LEU A 159 -10.37 27.89 -2.64
N GLU A 160 -9.61 28.87 -3.12
CA GLU A 160 -8.62 28.66 -4.19
C GLU A 160 -7.48 27.73 -3.75
N GLU A 161 -6.99 27.86 -2.52
CA GLU A 161 -5.97 26.97 -1.94
C GLU A 161 -6.51 25.54 -1.78
N ILE A 162 -7.74 25.38 -1.28
CA ILE A 162 -8.40 24.09 -1.16
C ILE A 162 -8.49 23.40 -2.53
N GLN A 163 -8.82 24.13 -3.59
CA GLN A 163 -8.87 23.57 -4.94
C GLN A 163 -7.49 23.13 -5.42
N LYS A 164 -6.46 23.96 -5.27
CA LYS A 164 -5.07 23.62 -5.65
C LYS A 164 -4.56 22.38 -4.92
N LEU A 165 -4.82 22.30 -3.61
CA LEU A 165 -4.47 21.13 -2.81
C LEU A 165 -5.22 19.90 -3.32
N THR A 166 -6.53 19.99 -3.54
CA THR A 166 -7.33 18.90 -4.07
C THR A 166 -6.76 18.36 -5.39
N ASP A 167 -6.43 19.25 -6.32
CA ASP A 167 -5.86 18.87 -7.62
C ASP A 167 -4.52 18.15 -7.45
N SER A 168 -3.68 18.57 -6.51
CA SER A 168 -2.42 17.91 -6.20
C SER A 168 -2.62 16.51 -5.63
N TYR A 169 -3.61 16.31 -4.77
CA TYR A 169 -3.93 14.99 -4.21
C TYR A 169 -4.56 14.05 -5.25
N ILE A 170 -5.42 14.56 -6.14
CA ILE A 170 -5.92 13.78 -7.28
C ILE A 170 -4.77 13.31 -8.17
N LYS A 171 -3.81 14.20 -8.48
CA LYS A 171 -2.62 13.83 -9.23
C LYS A 171 -1.81 12.73 -8.54
N ARG A 172 -1.64 12.81 -7.23
CA ARG A 172 -0.98 11.74 -6.44
C ARG A 172 -1.69 10.39 -6.57
N THR A 173 -3.03 10.36 -6.61
CA THR A 173 -3.78 9.11 -6.82
C THR A 173 -3.51 8.54 -8.22
N ASP A 174 -3.41 9.38 -9.24
CA ASP A 174 -3.10 8.97 -10.62
C ASP A 174 -1.66 8.44 -10.73
N GLU A 175 -0.70 9.05 -10.03
CA GLU A 175 0.68 8.59 -9.97
C GLU A 175 0.79 7.20 -9.32
N ILE A 176 0.04 6.96 -8.24
CA ILE A 176 -0.03 5.65 -7.56
C ILE A 176 -0.62 4.60 -8.51
N ASN A 177 -1.70 4.95 -9.24
CA ASN A 177 -2.29 4.07 -10.26
C ASN A 177 -1.26 3.69 -11.32
N SER A 178 -0.63 4.69 -11.95
CA SER A 178 0.33 4.47 -13.04
C SER A 178 1.55 3.65 -12.59
N HIS A 179 2.02 3.88 -11.36
CA HIS A 179 3.12 3.10 -10.79
C HIS A 179 2.72 1.62 -10.65
N LYS A 180 1.52 1.35 -10.12
CA LYS A 180 1.04 -0.02 -9.92
C LYS A 180 0.76 -0.73 -11.25
N GLU A 181 0.23 -0.04 -12.24
CA GLU A 181 0.04 -0.59 -13.59
C GLU A 181 1.38 -0.98 -14.24
N LYS A 182 2.40 -0.12 -14.14
CA LYS A 182 3.74 -0.45 -14.63
C LYS A 182 4.30 -1.68 -13.93
N GLU A 183 4.19 -1.75 -12.61
CA GLU A 183 4.62 -2.91 -11.83
C GLU A 183 3.96 -4.20 -12.32
N LEU A 184 2.66 -4.15 -12.67
CA LEU A 184 1.91 -5.29 -13.19
C LEU A 184 2.31 -5.68 -14.62
N MET A 185 2.80 -4.74 -15.40
CA MET A 185 3.21 -4.97 -16.80
C MET A 185 4.65 -5.47 -16.92
N GLU A 186 5.50 -5.21 -15.93
CA GLU A 186 6.92 -5.60 -15.90
C GLU A 186 7.16 -7.04 -15.40
N VAL A 187 6.11 -7.79 -15.07
CA VAL A 187 6.20 -9.14 -14.46
C VAL A 187 5.90 -10.25 -15.47
#